data_7f92d5eb6b173788292ff6abf7afc092
#
_entry.id   7f92d5eb6b173788292ff6abf7afc092
#
_cell.length_a   1.000
_cell.length_b   1.000
_cell.length_c   1.000
_cell.angle_alpha   90.00
_cell.angle_beta   90.00
_cell.angle_gamma   90.00
#
_symmetry.space_group_name_H-M   'P 1'
#
loop_
_entity.id
_entity.type
_entity.pdbx_description
1 polymer ?
#
loop_
_entity_poly.entity_id
_entity_poly.type
_entity_poly.pdbx_seq_one_letter_code
_entity_poly.pdbx_strand_id
1 'polypeptide(L)'
;MPTPIASPLRAPAVVAPSATRRLLDHVVDTLPGAGEGEDPRLKLLTAREREVLLEVARGRSNAEIAARLHMAEATVKTHVGRLLSKLDQRDRVQLAVLAYETGLVRAGA
;
A
#
# COMPACT_ATOMS: atom_id res chain seq x y z
N MET A 1 -20.49 6.63 -9.13
CA MET A 1 -20.00 7.22 -9.54
C MET A 1 -18.75 7.37 -9.31
N PRO A 2 -18.23 7.39 -8.86
CA PRO A 2 -17.17 7.59 -8.65
C PRO A 2 -16.00 7.08 -9.05
N THR A 3 -15.86 6.66 -9.90
CA THR A 3 -14.83 6.09 -10.27
C THR A 3 -13.80 6.90 -10.93
N PRO A 4 -13.83 8.15 -11.12
CA PRO A 4 -12.78 8.94 -11.69
C PRO A 4 -11.50 8.90 -10.89
N ILE A 5 -11.62 8.58 -9.63
CA ILE A 5 -10.44 8.52 -8.80
C ILE A 5 -9.51 7.42 -9.18
N ALA A 6 -10.05 6.31 -9.60
CA ALA A 6 -9.22 5.18 -9.94
C ALA A 6 -8.37 5.41 -11.17
N SER A 7 -8.85 6.20 -12.10
CA SER A 7 -8.12 6.42 -13.34
C SER A 7 -6.76 7.04 -13.16
N PRO A 8 -6.62 8.13 -12.41
CA PRO A 8 -5.30 8.71 -12.22
C PRO A 8 -4.35 7.76 -11.50
N LEU A 9 -4.89 6.94 -10.62
CA LEU A 9 -4.04 6.03 -9.88
C LEU A 9 -3.48 4.91 -10.74
N ARG A 10 -4.15 4.63 -11.83
CA ARG A 10 -3.70 3.55 -12.70
C ARG A 10 -2.75 3.98 -13.78
N ALA A 11 -2.69 5.24 -14.05
CA ALA A 11 -1.91 5.71 -15.18
C ALA A 11 -0.42 5.52 -15.02
N PRO A 12 0.22 5.97 -14.00
CA PRO A 12 1.66 5.86 -13.95
C PRO A 12 2.10 4.53 -13.45
N ALA A 13 3.08 3.99 -14.06
CA ALA A 13 3.63 2.73 -13.66
C ALA A 13 4.75 2.88 -12.65
N VAL A 14 5.46 3.97 -12.69
CA VAL A 14 6.58 4.19 -11.79
C VAL A 14 6.39 5.49 -11.05
N VAL A 15 6.39 5.42 -9.75
CA VAL A 15 6.17 6.59 -8.91
C VAL A 15 7.11 6.52 -7.73
N ALA A 16 7.79 7.62 -7.43
CA ALA A 16 8.67 7.68 -6.27
C ALA A 16 7.84 7.58 -4.99
N PRO A 17 8.41 7.04 -3.90
CA PRO A 17 7.65 6.91 -2.66
C PRO A 17 7.04 8.22 -2.17
N SER A 18 7.75 9.34 -2.31
CA SER A 18 7.21 10.62 -1.87
C SER A 18 6.02 11.05 -2.72
N ALA A 19 6.05 10.74 -4.02
CA ALA A 19 4.93 11.05 -4.89
C ALA A 19 3.74 10.15 -4.56
N THR A 20 3.99 8.89 -4.23
CA THR A 20 2.94 7.98 -3.80
C THR A 20 2.23 8.55 -2.58
N ARG A 21 3.00 9.05 -1.63
CA ARG A 21 2.43 9.62 -0.42
C ARG A 21 1.52 10.80 -0.72
N ARG A 22 1.95 11.68 -1.62
CA ARG A 22 1.14 12.82 -1.99
C ARG A 22 -0.16 12.42 -2.67
N LEU A 23 -0.09 11.43 -3.55
CA LEU A 23 -1.28 10.94 -4.23
C LEU A 23 -2.27 10.37 -3.21
N LEU A 24 -1.76 9.63 -2.23
CA LEU A 24 -2.61 9.03 -1.24
C LEU A 24 -3.25 10.05 -0.32
N ASP A 25 -2.50 11.08 0.07
CA ASP A 25 -3.05 12.14 0.89
C ASP A 25 -4.24 12.80 0.19
N HIS A 26 -4.18 12.86 -1.13
CA HIS A 26 -5.26 13.46 -1.90
C HIS A 26 -6.44 12.51 -2.07
N VAL A 27 -6.17 11.22 -2.23
CA VAL A 27 -7.20 10.23 -2.52
C VAL A 27 -7.92 9.75 -1.27
N VAL A 28 -7.20 9.66 -0.16
CA VAL A 28 -7.75 9.04 1.04
C VAL A 28 -9.01 9.72 1.55
N ASP A 29 -9.17 11.00 1.28
CA ASP A 29 -10.37 11.72 1.71
C ASP A 29 -11.63 11.22 1.02
N THR A 30 -11.48 10.54 -0.11
CA THR A 30 -12.61 10.08 -0.88
C THR A 30 -12.87 8.60 -0.74
N LEU A 31 -12.01 7.90 -0.01
CA LEU A 31 -12.21 6.46 0.17
C LEU A 31 -13.33 6.20 1.17
N PRO A 32 -14.11 5.16 0.96
CA PRO A 32 -15.17 4.83 1.89
C PRO A 32 -14.58 4.47 3.24
N GLY A 33 -15.34 4.67 4.24
CA GLY A 33 -14.94 4.46 5.61
C GLY A 33 -14.36 3.13 5.80
N ALA A 34 -13.15 3.14 6.21
CA ALA A 34 -12.49 1.94 6.52
C ALA A 34 -12.73 1.70 7.98
N GLY A 35 -12.62 0.56 8.41
CA GLY A 35 -12.61 0.35 9.81
C GLY A 35 -13.75 -0.43 10.38
N GLU A 36 -14.60 -0.92 9.55
CA GLU A 36 -15.62 -1.73 10.04
C GLU A 36 -15.22 -3.15 9.87
N GLY A 37 -14.58 -3.73 10.81
CA GLY A 37 -14.10 -5.08 10.73
C GLY A 37 -12.86 -5.18 9.88
N GLU A 38 -12.29 -6.35 9.80
CA GLU A 38 -11.08 -6.55 9.01
C GLU A 38 -11.46 -6.98 7.60
N ASP A 39 -10.86 -6.33 6.62
CA ASP A 39 -11.07 -6.69 5.24
C ASP A 39 -10.53 -8.11 5.00
N PRO A 40 -11.29 -8.99 4.36
CA PRO A 40 -10.83 -10.35 4.15
C PRO A 40 -9.51 -10.46 3.40
N ARG A 41 -9.18 -9.48 2.58
CA ARG A 41 -7.92 -9.50 1.85
C ARG A 41 -6.72 -9.48 2.78
N LEU A 42 -6.85 -8.82 3.91
CA LEU A 42 -5.76 -8.77 4.88
C LEU A 42 -5.48 -10.12 5.52
N LYS A 43 -6.46 -10.99 5.55
CA LYS A 43 -6.29 -12.30 6.13
C LYS A 43 -5.40 -13.20 5.29
N LEU A 44 -5.17 -12.84 4.04
CA LEU A 44 -4.28 -13.58 3.16
C LEU A 44 -2.82 -13.34 3.49
N LEU A 45 -2.54 -12.33 4.28
CA LEU A 45 -1.19 -11.86 4.51
C LEU A 45 -0.61 -12.42 5.80
N THR A 46 0.67 -12.74 5.77
CA THR A 46 1.39 -13.07 6.99
C THR A 46 1.60 -11.76 7.77
N ALA A 47 1.96 -11.89 9.03
CA ALA A 47 2.23 -10.72 9.86
C ALA A 47 3.32 -9.85 9.23
N ARG A 48 4.36 -10.47 8.71
CA ARG A 48 5.46 -9.73 8.10
C ARG A 48 5.03 -9.03 6.82
N GLU A 49 4.19 -9.68 6.05
CA GLU A 49 3.65 -9.04 4.84
C GLU A 49 2.81 -7.83 5.18
N ARG A 50 2.03 -7.90 6.25
CA ARG A 50 1.26 -6.74 6.69
C ARG A 50 2.17 -5.59 7.09
N GLU A 51 3.27 -5.90 7.77
CA GLU A 51 4.22 -4.87 8.17
C GLU A 51 4.83 -4.19 6.94
N VAL A 52 5.19 -4.98 5.93
CA VAL A 52 5.75 -4.42 4.70
C VAL A 52 4.71 -3.58 3.98
N LEU A 53 3.48 -4.07 3.89
CA LEU A 53 2.41 -3.32 3.24
C LEU A 53 2.18 -1.99 3.93
N LEU A 54 2.21 -1.97 5.24
CA LEU A 54 2.05 -0.75 6.02
C LEU A 54 3.14 0.26 5.68
N GLU A 55 4.39 -0.20 5.58
CA GLU A 55 5.50 0.68 5.25
C GLU A 55 5.41 1.20 3.81
N VAL A 56 4.96 0.34 2.90
CA VAL A 56 4.73 0.77 1.51
C VAL A 56 3.68 1.88 1.49
N ALA A 57 2.61 1.71 2.25
CA ALA A 57 1.55 2.70 2.30
C ALA A 57 2.02 4.03 2.89
N ARG A 58 3.05 4.00 3.71
CA ARG A 58 3.63 5.20 4.27
C ARG A 58 4.62 5.88 3.33
N GLY A 59 4.78 5.34 2.14
CA GLY A 59 5.62 5.94 1.12
C GLY A 59 7.10 5.66 1.27
N ARG A 60 7.47 4.62 2.00
CA ARG A 60 8.87 4.30 2.20
C ARG A 60 9.44 3.50 1.05
N SER A 61 10.72 3.70 0.78
CA SER A 61 11.42 2.93 -0.22
C SER A 61 11.78 1.56 0.33
N ASN A 62 12.18 0.64 -0.54
CA ASN A 62 12.60 -0.68 -0.09
C ASN A 62 13.80 -0.61 0.85
N ALA A 63 14.72 0.31 0.59
CA ALA A 63 15.88 0.47 1.47
C ALA A 63 15.44 0.97 2.85
N GLU A 64 14.51 1.89 2.89
CA GLU A 64 13.98 2.40 4.15
C GLU A 64 13.23 1.32 4.92
N ILE A 65 12.43 0.54 4.21
CA ILE A 65 11.70 -0.56 4.84
C ILE A 65 12.67 -1.59 5.41
N ALA A 66 13.72 -1.92 4.63
CA ALA A 66 14.73 -2.87 5.08
C ALA A 66 15.37 -2.41 6.38
N ALA A 67 15.71 -1.13 6.46
CA ALA A 67 16.33 -0.59 7.66
C ALA A 67 15.36 -0.63 8.85
N ARG A 68 14.10 -0.27 8.61
CA ARG A 68 13.12 -0.21 9.69
C ARG A 68 12.72 -1.58 10.21
N LEU A 69 12.64 -2.55 9.34
CA LEU A 69 12.18 -3.90 9.73
C LEU A 69 13.34 -4.86 9.95
N HIS A 70 14.57 -4.35 9.89
CA HIS A 70 15.77 -5.16 10.14
C HIS A 70 15.85 -6.37 9.22
N MET A 71 15.73 -6.12 7.93
CA MET A 71 15.84 -7.20 6.96
C MET A 71 16.61 -6.73 5.74
N ALA A 72 17.03 -7.65 4.89
CA ALA A 72 17.76 -7.30 3.68
C ALA A 72 16.81 -6.67 2.68
N GLU A 73 17.32 -5.77 1.87
CA GLU A 73 16.50 -5.11 0.85
C GLU A 73 15.94 -6.12 -0.14
N ALA A 74 16.72 -7.16 -0.48
CA ALA A 74 16.24 -8.22 -1.36
C ALA A 74 15.03 -8.94 -0.77
N THR A 75 15.02 -9.10 0.57
CA THR A 75 13.88 -9.70 1.25
C THR A 75 12.65 -8.81 1.16
N VAL A 76 12.85 -7.49 1.28
CA VAL A 76 11.74 -6.55 1.12
C VAL A 76 11.15 -6.70 -0.28
N LYS A 77 12.00 -6.77 -1.30
CA LYS A 77 11.52 -6.94 -2.66
C LYS A 77 10.70 -8.20 -2.83
N THR A 78 11.14 -9.28 -2.19
CA THR A 78 10.41 -10.54 -2.24
C THR A 78 9.03 -10.39 -1.60
N HIS A 79 8.98 -9.73 -0.45
CA HIS A 79 7.69 -9.51 0.22
C HIS A 79 6.77 -8.63 -0.62
N VAL A 80 7.31 -7.57 -1.23
CA VAL A 80 6.51 -6.70 -2.09
C VAL A 80 5.96 -7.50 -3.27
N GLY A 81 6.79 -8.34 -3.88
CA GLY A 81 6.33 -9.18 -4.98
C GLY A 81 5.20 -10.10 -4.56
N ARG A 82 5.31 -10.69 -3.37
CA ARG A 82 4.25 -11.56 -2.86
C ARG A 82 2.97 -10.78 -2.59
N LEU A 83 3.09 -9.56 -2.08
CA LEU A 83 1.93 -8.70 -1.85
C LEU A 83 1.22 -8.39 -3.15
N LEU A 84 1.98 -8.04 -4.18
CA LEU A 84 1.39 -7.75 -5.49
C LEU A 84 0.61 -8.94 -6.00
N SER A 85 1.18 -10.13 -5.83
CA SER A 85 0.56 -11.35 -6.31
C SER A 85 -0.67 -11.73 -5.48
N LYS A 86 -0.53 -11.74 -4.16
CA LYS A 86 -1.64 -12.13 -3.28
C LYS A 86 -2.82 -11.20 -3.36
N LEU A 87 -2.55 -9.91 -3.54
CA LEU A 87 -3.60 -8.91 -3.57
C LEU A 87 -4.00 -8.51 -4.98
N ASP A 88 -3.40 -9.15 -5.97
CA ASP A 88 -3.70 -8.94 -7.38
C ASP A 88 -3.58 -7.47 -7.75
N GLN A 89 -2.46 -6.87 -7.40
CA GLN A 89 -2.20 -5.48 -7.69
C GLN A 89 -1.06 -5.34 -8.67
N ARG A 90 -1.05 -4.23 -9.41
CA ARG A 90 -0.07 -4.03 -10.48
C ARG A 90 1.22 -3.43 -10.01
N ASP A 91 1.17 -2.52 -9.07
CA ASP A 91 2.36 -1.79 -8.64
C ASP A 91 2.18 -1.34 -7.19
N ARG A 92 3.23 -0.71 -6.67
CA ARG A 92 3.22 -0.35 -5.26
C ARG A 92 2.27 0.79 -4.92
N VAL A 93 1.92 1.61 -5.89
CA VAL A 93 0.91 2.66 -5.65
C VAL A 93 -0.42 1.99 -5.36
N GLN A 94 -0.76 0.96 -6.13
CA GLN A 94 -2.00 0.22 -5.91
C GLN A 94 -2.00 -0.52 -4.58
N LEU A 95 -0.85 -1.04 -4.16
CA LEU A 95 -0.73 -1.65 -2.85
C LEU A 95 -1.03 -0.63 -1.75
N ALA A 96 -0.49 0.56 -1.90
CA ALA A 96 -0.69 1.61 -0.90
C ALA A 96 -2.15 2.01 -0.83
N VAL A 97 -2.80 2.17 -1.98
CA VAL A 97 -4.22 2.50 -2.02
C VAL A 97 -5.03 1.41 -1.32
N LEU A 98 -4.71 0.16 -1.59
CA LEU A 98 -5.41 -0.96 -0.98
C LEU A 98 -5.24 -0.95 0.54
N ALA A 99 -4.08 -0.56 1.03
CA ALA A 99 -3.85 -0.49 2.48
C ALA A 99 -4.79 0.51 3.13
N TYR A 100 -5.07 1.62 2.46
CA TYR A 100 -6.04 2.59 2.97
C TYR A 100 -7.47 2.08 2.83
N GLU A 101 -7.78 1.43 1.71
CA GLU A 101 -9.12 0.89 1.49
C GLU A 101 -9.49 -0.17 2.52
N THR A 102 -8.51 -0.97 2.92
CA THR A 102 -8.77 -2.06 3.87
C THR A 102 -8.73 -1.61 5.32
N GLY A 103 -8.35 -0.37 5.56
CA GLY A 103 -8.25 0.13 6.92
C GLY A 103 -6.96 -0.24 7.63
N LEU A 104 -6.02 -0.86 6.93
CA LEU A 104 -4.73 -1.17 7.54
C LEU A 104 -4.02 0.12 7.94
N VAL A 105 -4.17 1.15 7.13
CA VAL A 105 -3.60 2.47 7.38
C VAL A 105 -4.73 3.47 7.30
N ARG A 106 -4.67 4.51 8.15
CA ARG A 106 -5.65 5.57 8.13
C ARG A 106 -4.99 6.89 7.83
N ALA A 107 -5.75 7.79 7.21
CA ALA A 107 -5.26 9.12 6.93
C ALA A 107 -4.90 9.82 8.24
N GLY A 108 -3.77 10.48 8.23
CA GLY A 108 -3.35 11.24 9.41
C GLY A 108 -2.74 10.41 10.52
N ALA A 109 -2.62 9.12 10.33
CA ALA A 109 -2.04 8.26 11.36
C ALA A 109 -0.55 8.05 11.13
#